data_a8671e503516dd83117be913753c536f
#
_entry.id   a8671e503516dd83117be913753c536f
#
_cell.length_a   1.000
_cell.length_b   1.000
_cell.length_c   1.000
_cell.angle_alpha   90.00
_cell.angle_beta   90.00
_cell.angle_gamma   90.00
#
_symmetry.space_group_name_H-M   'P 1'
#
loop_
_entity.id
_entity.type
_entity.pdbx_description
1 polymer ?
#
loop_
_entity_poly.entity_id
_entity_poly.type
_entity_poly.pdbx_seq_one_letter_code
_entity_poly.pdbx_strand_id
1 'polypeptide(L)'
;MPLVTSKEMLLKAQQGGYAVGAFNAENMEMVKAIIQAAEELKAPVMIQTTPSTIKYGTLETYQAIVAAEAAKASVPVCLHLDHGSSFDLAMKALKAGYTSVMIDGSKLDYEGNIEVSKKVADVAASMGIPCEAELGKVGGKEDDLVAVADTNTDPQEAREFVERTGVTSLAVAIGTAHGFYVGTPVLDKERLSEIREVVDIPLVLHGASGLSDEDVMDCVKRGICKVNFATELRAAYSKAVRETLEDEKVFDPKAYGKAGIAAVSYTHLRAHETDSY
;
A
#
# COMPACT_ATOMS: atom_id res chain seq x y z
N MET A 1 15.14 -2.90 13.59
CA MET A 1 16.03 -2.28 12.57
C MET A 1 15.58 -0.85 12.29
N PRO A 2 16.41 0.05 11.75
CA PRO A 2 15.90 1.33 11.26
C PRO A 2 14.95 1.09 10.08
N LEU A 3 14.11 2.09 9.76
CA LEU A 3 13.27 2.06 8.57
C LEU A 3 14.14 1.87 7.31
N VAL A 4 13.64 1.08 6.36
CA VAL A 4 14.27 0.85 5.06
C VAL A 4 13.45 1.46 3.93
N THR A 5 14.05 1.69 2.77
CA THR A 5 13.31 2.12 1.58
C THR A 5 12.62 0.93 0.90
N SER A 6 11.56 1.19 0.14
CA SER A 6 10.86 0.16 -0.62
C SER A 6 11.67 -0.42 -1.78
N LYS A 7 12.68 0.30 -2.31
CA LYS A 7 13.41 -0.08 -3.53
C LYS A 7 14.00 -1.48 -3.46
N GLU A 8 14.90 -1.71 -2.49
CA GLU A 8 15.56 -3.02 -2.33
C GLU A 8 14.57 -4.13 -1.97
N MET A 9 13.55 -3.79 -1.18
CA MET A 9 12.49 -4.68 -0.77
C MET A 9 11.69 -5.19 -1.98
N LEU A 10 11.24 -4.29 -2.85
CA LEU A 10 10.44 -4.64 -4.03
C LEU A 10 11.28 -5.30 -5.14
N LEU A 11 12.54 -4.91 -5.31
CA LEU A 11 13.43 -5.59 -6.26
C LEU A 11 13.71 -7.04 -5.84
N LYS A 12 13.87 -7.30 -4.53
CA LYS A 12 14.00 -8.68 -4.03
C LYS A 12 12.70 -9.47 -4.21
N ALA A 13 11.55 -8.84 -3.99
CA ALA A 13 10.24 -9.45 -4.25
C ALA A 13 10.11 -9.85 -5.72
N GLN A 14 10.46 -8.95 -6.64
CA GLN A 14 10.45 -9.20 -8.07
C GLN A 14 11.37 -10.36 -8.48
N GLN A 15 12.59 -10.39 -7.97
CA GLN A 15 13.57 -11.45 -8.24
C GLN A 15 13.14 -12.81 -7.65
N GLY A 16 12.50 -12.77 -6.47
CA GLY A 16 12.06 -13.94 -5.74
C GLY A 16 10.69 -14.48 -6.16
N GLY A 17 9.94 -13.74 -6.99
CA GLY A 17 8.59 -14.14 -7.42
C GLY A 17 7.56 -14.09 -6.29
N TYR A 18 7.70 -13.14 -5.35
CA TYR A 18 6.75 -12.90 -4.27
C TYR A 18 6.33 -11.43 -4.21
N ALA A 19 5.35 -11.11 -3.38
CA ALA A 19 4.94 -9.73 -3.14
C ALA A 19 5.15 -9.32 -1.68
N VAL A 20 5.42 -8.03 -1.47
CA VAL A 20 5.43 -7.40 -0.14
C VAL A 20 4.04 -6.87 0.17
N GLY A 21 3.50 -7.26 1.33
CA GLY A 21 2.27 -6.69 1.84
C GLY A 21 2.45 -5.24 2.27
N ALA A 22 1.56 -4.38 1.82
CA ALA A 22 1.52 -2.97 2.13
C ALA A 22 0.18 -2.62 2.78
N PHE A 23 0.21 -2.16 4.04
CA PHE A 23 -0.96 -2.09 4.91
C PHE A 23 -1.20 -0.68 5.40
N ASN A 24 -2.41 -0.16 5.17
CA ASN A 24 -2.81 1.16 5.64
C ASN A 24 -3.08 1.12 7.15
N ALA A 25 -2.36 1.96 7.91
CA ALA A 25 -2.48 2.06 9.35
C ALA A 25 -3.08 3.42 9.76
N GLU A 26 -4.21 3.38 10.46
CA GLU A 26 -4.95 4.58 10.85
C GLU A 26 -4.59 5.07 12.25
N ASN A 27 -3.94 4.23 13.05
CA ASN A 27 -3.58 4.54 14.44
C ASN A 27 -2.37 3.70 14.90
N MET A 28 -1.90 3.98 16.11
CA MET A 28 -0.76 3.28 16.73
C MET A 28 -1.03 1.78 16.88
N GLU A 29 -2.25 1.39 17.22
CA GLU A 29 -2.65 0.00 17.43
C GLU A 29 -2.49 -0.81 16.15
N MET A 30 -2.92 -0.26 15.01
CA MET A 30 -2.77 -0.92 13.70
C MET A 30 -1.29 -1.02 13.31
N VAL A 31 -0.47 0.02 13.51
CA VAL A 31 0.98 -0.04 13.27
C VAL A 31 1.62 -1.19 14.05
N LYS A 32 1.28 -1.31 15.35
CA LYS A 32 1.81 -2.39 16.22
C LYS A 32 1.37 -3.76 15.73
N ALA A 33 0.11 -3.91 15.40
CA ALA A 33 -0.45 -5.18 14.92
C ALA A 33 0.23 -5.66 13.64
N ILE A 34 0.42 -4.76 12.67
CA ILE A 34 1.02 -5.07 11.38
C ILE A 34 2.49 -5.47 11.55
N ILE A 35 3.27 -4.72 12.34
CA ILE A 35 4.69 -5.05 12.58
C ILE A 35 4.83 -6.34 13.38
N GLN A 36 3.95 -6.59 14.36
CA GLN A 36 3.94 -7.85 15.12
C GLN A 36 3.69 -9.05 14.21
N ALA A 37 2.70 -8.96 13.34
CA ALA A 37 2.40 -10.03 12.37
C ALA A 37 3.57 -10.26 11.40
N ALA A 38 4.20 -9.19 10.91
CA ALA A 38 5.39 -9.28 10.05
C ALA A 38 6.56 -9.99 10.75
N GLU A 39 6.77 -9.72 12.06
CA GLU A 39 7.75 -10.42 12.87
C GLU A 39 7.45 -11.92 13.01
N GLU A 40 6.20 -12.30 13.27
CA GLU A 40 5.77 -13.69 13.38
C GLU A 40 6.00 -14.47 12.09
N LEU A 41 5.74 -13.83 10.94
CA LEU A 41 5.94 -14.39 9.60
C LEU A 41 7.38 -14.27 9.08
N LYS A 42 8.23 -13.50 9.75
CA LYS A 42 9.59 -13.16 9.29
C LYS A 42 9.59 -12.51 7.90
N ALA A 43 8.55 -11.74 7.60
CA ALA A 43 8.31 -11.12 6.30
C ALA A 43 8.63 -9.61 6.33
N PRO A 44 9.16 -9.03 5.23
CA PRO A 44 9.24 -7.60 5.08
C PRO A 44 7.85 -6.98 4.99
N VAL A 45 7.68 -5.74 5.44
CA VAL A 45 6.37 -5.09 5.46
C VAL A 45 6.45 -3.61 5.13
N MET A 46 5.39 -3.09 4.48
CA MET A 46 5.19 -1.67 4.25
C MET A 46 4.00 -1.17 5.09
N ILE A 47 4.27 -0.14 5.90
CA ILE A 47 3.22 0.63 6.60
C ILE A 47 2.88 1.81 5.74
N GLN A 48 1.59 2.00 5.44
CA GLN A 48 1.11 3.06 4.56
C GLN A 48 0.21 4.05 5.30
N THR A 49 0.24 5.32 4.87
CA THR A 49 -0.69 6.35 5.29
C THR A 49 -1.19 7.13 4.08
N THR A 50 -2.51 7.29 3.98
CA THR A 50 -3.18 8.09 2.94
C THR A 50 -3.27 9.56 3.34
N PRO A 51 -3.65 10.47 2.42
CA PRO A 51 -3.89 11.88 2.76
C PRO A 51 -4.90 12.08 3.89
N SER A 52 -5.96 11.26 3.99
CA SER A 52 -6.95 11.37 5.07
C SER A 52 -6.37 10.93 6.42
N THR A 53 -5.58 9.87 6.44
CA THR A 53 -4.85 9.41 7.62
C THR A 53 -3.89 10.50 8.13
N ILE A 54 -3.15 11.13 7.20
CA ILE A 54 -2.22 12.23 7.52
C ILE A 54 -2.98 13.47 8.06
N LYS A 55 -4.15 13.78 7.49
CA LYS A 55 -4.99 14.86 8.00
C LYS A 55 -5.47 14.60 9.43
N TYR A 56 -5.70 13.33 9.79
CA TYR A 56 -6.09 12.91 11.13
C TYR A 56 -4.92 13.01 12.13
N GLY A 57 -3.76 12.45 11.82
CA GLY A 57 -2.69 12.21 12.77
C GLY A 57 -1.33 12.89 12.47
N THR A 58 -1.18 13.62 11.37
CA THR A 58 0.04 14.27 10.83
C THR A 58 1.14 13.29 10.36
N LEU A 59 1.98 13.75 9.45
CA LEU A 59 3.13 12.98 8.93
C LEU A 59 4.13 12.64 10.04
N GLU A 60 4.43 13.62 10.89
CA GLU A 60 5.42 13.49 11.96
C GLU A 60 4.97 12.47 13.02
N THR A 61 3.68 12.45 13.35
CA THR A 61 3.11 11.49 14.31
C THR A 61 3.24 10.06 13.78
N TYR A 62 2.82 9.80 12.53
CA TYR A 62 2.95 8.45 11.96
C TYR A 62 4.41 8.05 11.79
N GLN A 63 5.26 8.95 11.35
CA GLN A 63 6.70 8.69 11.25
C GLN A 63 7.29 8.29 12.62
N ALA A 64 6.97 9.03 13.68
CA ALA A 64 7.47 8.74 15.03
C ALA A 64 6.98 7.36 15.54
N ILE A 65 5.70 7.03 15.35
CA ILE A 65 5.12 5.75 15.77
C ILE A 65 5.77 4.60 15.01
N VAL A 66 5.81 4.70 13.67
CA VAL A 66 6.37 3.62 12.82
C VAL A 66 7.86 3.45 13.06
N ALA A 67 8.63 4.54 13.18
CA ALA A 67 10.06 4.46 13.48
C ALA A 67 10.34 3.82 14.84
N ALA A 68 9.54 4.13 15.87
CA ALA A 68 9.68 3.57 17.22
C ALA A 68 9.39 2.05 17.24
N GLU A 69 8.39 1.59 16.50
CA GLU A 69 8.08 0.15 16.42
C GLU A 69 9.07 -0.57 15.49
N ALA A 70 9.42 0.00 14.34
CA ALA A 70 10.42 -0.57 13.43
C ALA A 70 11.81 -0.74 14.08
N ALA A 71 12.19 0.15 15.01
CA ALA A 71 13.45 0.02 15.72
C ALA A 71 13.56 -1.26 16.55
N LYS A 72 12.44 -1.85 16.98
CA LYS A 72 12.35 -3.10 17.74
C LYS A 72 12.25 -4.32 16.83
N ALA A 73 11.86 -4.12 15.57
CA ALA A 73 11.63 -5.20 14.62
C ALA A 73 12.95 -5.82 14.12
N SER A 74 12.93 -7.12 13.85
CA SER A 74 13.99 -7.87 13.19
C SER A 74 13.82 -7.93 11.66
N VAL A 75 12.60 -7.70 11.19
CA VAL A 75 12.23 -7.68 9.78
C VAL A 75 12.34 -6.27 9.17
N PRO A 76 12.54 -6.13 7.85
CA PRO A 76 12.52 -4.84 7.17
C PRO A 76 11.13 -4.17 7.23
N VAL A 77 11.08 -2.91 7.68
CA VAL A 77 9.87 -2.09 7.73
C VAL A 77 10.08 -0.84 6.88
N CYS A 78 9.15 -0.56 5.97
CA CYS A 78 9.13 0.64 5.15
C CYS A 78 7.94 1.52 5.55
N LEU A 79 8.13 2.84 5.63
CA LEU A 79 7.05 3.81 5.79
C LEU A 79 6.77 4.50 4.46
N HIS A 80 5.54 4.37 3.96
CA HIS A 80 5.12 4.79 2.64
C HIS A 80 3.97 5.81 2.67
N LEU A 81 4.09 6.88 1.88
CA LEU A 81 2.97 7.74 1.55
C LEU A 81 2.16 7.07 0.44
N ASP A 82 0.93 6.70 0.74
CA ASP A 82 -0.01 6.07 -0.17
C ASP A 82 -0.96 7.12 -0.78
N HIS A 83 -1.22 7.05 -2.08
CA HIS A 83 -2.05 8.01 -2.83
C HIS A 83 -1.74 9.49 -2.55
N GLY A 84 -0.46 9.86 -2.56
CA GLY A 84 -0.04 11.25 -2.41
C GLY A 84 -0.76 12.16 -3.42
N SER A 85 -1.61 13.06 -2.92
CA SER A 85 -2.54 13.84 -3.73
C SER A 85 -1.92 15.08 -4.39
N SER A 86 -0.67 15.39 -4.08
CA SER A 86 0.03 16.56 -4.63
C SER A 86 1.54 16.48 -4.45
N PHE A 87 2.25 17.21 -5.29
CA PHE A 87 3.69 17.41 -5.13
C PHE A 87 4.05 17.93 -3.72
N ASP A 88 3.30 18.92 -3.21
CA ASP A 88 3.55 19.51 -1.90
C ASP A 88 3.43 18.49 -0.75
N LEU A 89 2.43 17.61 -0.80
CA LEU A 89 2.26 16.54 0.19
C LEU A 89 3.40 15.52 0.11
N ALA A 90 3.81 15.11 -1.09
CA ALA A 90 4.95 14.22 -1.27
C ALA A 90 6.24 14.82 -0.70
N MET A 91 6.50 16.11 -0.95
CA MET A 91 7.67 16.81 -0.38
C MET A 91 7.61 16.90 1.14
N LYS A 92 6.45 17.14 1.73
CA LYS A 92 6.26 17.12 3.18
C LYS A 92 6.52 15.73 3.77
N ALA A 93 6.06 14.67 3.10
CA ALA A 93 6.32 13.29 3.54
C ALA A 93 7.81 12.96 3.50
N LEU A 94 8.53 13.32 2.42
CA LEU A 94 9.98 13.17 2.33
C LEU A 94 10.69 13.90 3.47
N LYS A 95 10.30 15.15 3.72
CA LYS A 95 10.86 15.96 4.82
C LYS A 95 10.58 15.36 6.21
N ALA A 96 9.42 14.74 6.40
CA ALA A 96 9.04 14.08 7.64
C ALA A 96 9.77 12.75 7.88
N GLY A 97 10.51 12.22 6.89
CA GLY A 97 11.28 10.99 7.02
C GLY A 97 10.55 9.73 6.54
N TYR A 98 9.58 9.87 5.65
CA TYR A 98 9.02 8.74 4.92
C TYR A 98 10.09 8.12 4.03
N THR A 99 10.15 6.79 4.01
CA THR A 99 11.18 6.02 3.30
C THR A 99 10.74 5.53 1.92
N SER A 100 9.52 5.87 1.54
CA SER A 100 8.92 5.64 0.22
C SER A 100 7.75 6.60 0.03
N VAL A 101 7.51 7.07 -1.18
CA VAL A 101 6.37 7.95 -1.48
C VAL A 101 5.68 7.50 -2.76
N MET A 102 4.36 7.68 -2.83
CA MET A 102 3.58 7.58 -4.05
C MET A 102 3.00 8.95 -4.40
N ILE A 103 2.99 9.26 -5.68
CA ILE A 103 2.21 10.36 -6.26
C ILE A 103 1.09 9.78 -7.12
N ASP A 104 -0.14 10.16 -6.82
CA ASP A 104 -1.33 9.74 -7.56
C ASP A 104 -1.77 10.85 -8.52
N GLY A 105 -1.36 10.72 -9.78
CA GLY A 105 -1.77 11.58 -10.88
C GLY A 105 -2.89 10.98 -11.74
N SER A 106 -3.50 9.85 -11.36
CA SER A 106 -4.50 9.11 -12.17
C SER A 106 -5.76 9.90 -12.52
N LYS A 107 -6.02 11.01 -11.82
CA LYS A 107 -7.12 11.94 -12.10
C LYS A 107 -6.80 13.00 -13.16
N LEU A 108 -5.54 13.19 -13.45
CA LEU A 108 -5.06 14.08 -14.50
C LEU A 108 -5.18 13.38 -15.87
N ASP A 109 -4.97 14.13 -16.93
CA ASP A 109 -4.69 13.51 -18.22
C ASP A 109 -3.31 12.86 -18.22
N TYR A 110 -3.01 12.08 -19.24
CA TYR A 110 -1.77 11.29 -19.32
C TYR A 110 -0.50 12.15 -19.17
N GLU A 111 -0.46 13.29 -19.89
CA GLU A 111 0.70 14.21 -19.82
C GLU A 111 0.82 14.88 -18.45
N GLY A 112 -0.28 15.28 -17.85
CA GLY A 112 -0.31 15.84 -16.49
C GLY A 112 0.12 14.83 -15.43
N ASN A 113 -0.25 13.56 -15.59
CA ASN A 113 0.21 12.49 -14.72
C ASN A 113 1.73 12.28 -14.87
N ILE A 114 2.26 12.24 -16.09
CA ILE A 114 3.71 12.18 -16.35
C ILE A 114 4.44 13.36 -15.70
N GLU A 115 3.94 14.59 -15.90
CA GLU A 115 4.59 15.79 -15.37
C GLU A 115 4.71 15.75 -13.84
N VAL A 116 3.61 15.47 -13.13
CA VAL A 116 3.62 15.45 -11.68
C VAL A 116 4.43 14.27 -11.14
N SER A 117 4.32 13.09 -11.76
CA SER A 117 5.05 11.88 -11.34
C SER A 117 6.55 12.05 -11.53
N LYS A 118 6.99 12.56 -12.68
CA LYS A 118 8.38 12.88 -12.93
C LYS A 118 8.94 13.87 -11.90
N LYS A 119 8.21 14.94 -11.63
CA LYS A 119 8.62 15.99 -10.69
C LYS A 119 8.84 15.44 -9.27
N VAL A 120 7.98 14.54 -8.80
CA VAL A 120 8.15 13.89 -7.49
C VAL A 120 9.28 12.89 -7.55
N ALA A 121 9.36 12.05 -8.59
CA ALA A 121 10.40 11.04 -8.74
C ALA A 121 11.80 11.66 -8.79
N ASP A 122 12.00 12.75 -9.51
CA ASP A 122 13.29 13.45 -9.61
C ASP A 122 13.77 13.94 -8.23
N VAL A 123 12.89 14.54 -7.42
CA VAL A 123 13.24 14.99 -6.06
C VAL A 123 13.46 13.80 -5.13
N ALA A 124 12.59 12.82 -5.13
CA ALA A 124 12.73 11.63 -4.29
C ALA A 124 14.03 10.88 -4.60
N ALA A 125 14.38 10.72 -5.89
CA ALA A 125 15.63 10.09 -6.31
C ALA A 125 16.88 10.85 -5.81
N SER A 126 16.84 12.20 -5.79
CA SER A 126 17.94 13.00 -5.24
C SER A 126 18.19 12.77 -3.75
N MET A 127 17.17 12.30 -3.03
CA MET A 127 17.23 11.93 -1.62
C MET A 127 17.45 10.42 -1.40
N GLY A 128 17.58 9.63 -2.46
CA GLY A 128 17.68 8.16 -2.38
C GLY A 128 16.39 7.46 -1.98
N ILE A 129 15.23 8.14 -2.10
CA ILE A 129 13.92 7.62 -1.75
C ILE A 129 13.19 7.15 -3.02
N PRO A 130 12.65 5.92 -3.04
CA PRO A 130 11.84 5.42 -4.16
C PRO A 130 10.50 6.14 -4.28
N CYS A 131 10.03 6.29 -5.52
CA CYS A 131 8.76 6.88 -5.86
C CYS A 131 7.90 5.88 -6.63
N GLU A 132 6.67 5.67 -6.17
CA GLU A 132 5.60 4.94 -6.84
C GLU A 132 4.68 5.93 -7.57
N ALA A 133 4.10 5.51 -8.69
CA ALA A 133 3.01 6.23 -9.33
C ALA A 133 1.93 5.25 -9.80
N GLU A 134 0.76 5.79 -10.20
CA GLU A 134 -0.36 5.00 -10.71
C GLU A 134 -0.69 5.39 -12.14
N LEU A 135 -0.93 4.37 -12.98
CA LEU A 135 -1.43 4.53 -14.34
C LEU A 135 -2.68 3.66 -14.56
N GLY A 136 -3.66 4.22 -15.24
CA GLY A 136 -5.03 3.71 -15.27
C GLY A 136 -5.83 4.29 -14.10
N LYS A 137 -7.03 3.80 -13.89
CA LYS A 137 -7.89 4.22 -12.77
C LYS A 137 -8.38 3.01 -12.03
N VAL A 138 -7.94 2.86 -10.79
CA VAL A 138 -8.48 1.84 -9.88
C VAL A 138 -9.85 2.31 -9.41
N GLY A 139 -10.88 1.47 -9.56
CA GLY A 139 -12.26 1.79 -9.22
C GLY A 139 -12.51 1.85 -7.71
N GLY A 140 -13.78 2.11 -7.34
CA GLY A 140 -14.24 2.06 -5.96
C GLY A 140 -14.05 3.35 -5.16
N LYS A 141 -14.07 3.23 -3.83
CA LYS A 141 -13.95 4.36 -2.92
C LYS A 141 -12.75 4.18 -2.00
N GLU A 142 -11.80 5.08 -2.11
CA GLU A 142 -10.72 5.24 -1.15
C GLU A 142 -10.75 6.64 -0.54
N ASP A 143 -10.77 6.71 0.78
CA ASP A 143 -10.99 7.94 1.55
C ASP A 143 -12.30 8.66 1.11
N ASP A 144 -12.20 9.92 0.68
CA ASP A 144 -13.31 10.70 0.12
C ASP A 144 -13.39 10.62 -1.42
N LEU A 145 -12.61 9.74 -2.04
CA LEU A 145 -12.48 9.61 -3.49
C LEU A 145 -13.35 8.47 -4.01
N VAL A 146 -14.19 8.76 -4.99
CA VAL A 146 -15.01 7.77 -5.70
C VAL A 146 -14.59 7.78 -7.17
N ALA A 147 -14.01 6.67 -7.63
CA ALA A 147 -13.77 6.48 -9.06
C ALA A 147 -15.02 5.93 -9.74
N VAL A 148 -15.45 6.57 -10.81
CA VAL A 148 -16.74 6.28 -11.50
C VAL A 148 -16.58 5.30 -12.68
N ALA A 149 -15.35 5.09 -13.17
CA ALA A 149 -15.08 4.16 -14.27
C ALA A 149 -13.67 3.58 -14.12
N ASP A 150 -13.57 2.26 -14.27
CA ASP A 150 -12.31 1.57 -14.43
C ASP A 150 -11.80 1.77 -15.85
N THR A 151 -10.58 2.26 -15.98
CA THR A 151 -9.81 2.18 -17.21
C THR A 151 -8.56 1.39 -16.94
N ASN A 152 -8.52 0.17 -17.46
CA ASN A 152 -7.34 -0.68 -17.33
C ASN A 152 -6.12 0.00 -17.93
N THR A 153 -4.97 -0.23 -17.32
CA THR A 153 -3.69 0.30 -17.79
C THR A 153 -3.35 -0.25 -19.18
N ASP A 154 -3.02 0.63 -20.13
CA ASP A 154 -2.48 0.21 -21.42
C ASP A 154 -1.00 -0.14 -21.31
N PRO A 155 -0.54 -1.30 -21.84
CA PRO A 155 0.84 -1.72 -21.72
C PRO A 155 1.86 -0.77 -22.37
N GLN A 156 1.51 -0.17 -23.54
CA GLN A 156 2.44 0.74 -24.20
C GLN A 156 2.52 2.09 -23.50
N GLU A 157 1.38 2.59 -22.99
CA GLU A 157 1.36 3.78 -22.14
C GLU A 157 2.14 3.53 -20.84
N ALA A 158 2.04 2.33 -20.24
CA ALA A 158 2.79 1.96 -19.02
C ALA A 158 4.31 2.01 -19.26
N ARG A 159 4.79 1.45 -20.37
CA ARG A 159 6.19 1.50 -20.76
C ARG A 159 6.67 2.94 -20.92
N GLU A 160 5.98 3.74 -21.74
CA GLU A 160 6.33 5.13 -21.98
C GLU A 160 6.31 5.95 -20.68
N PHE A 161 5.29 5.73 -19.85
CA PHE A 161 5.15 6.39 -18.55
C PHE A 161 6.36 6.15 -17.65
N VAL A 162 6.79 4.90 -17.51
CA VAL A 162 7.96 4.54 -16.69
C VAL A 162 9.24 5.15 -17.25
N GLU A 163 9.45 5.08 -18.56
CA GLU A 163 10.63 5.67 -19.23
C GLU A 163 10.69 7.20 -19.05
N ARG A 164 9.54 7.88 -19.12
CA ARG A 164 9.45 9.34 -19.02
C ARG A 164 9.49 9.88 -17.60
N THR A 165 8.96 9.13 -16.63
CA THR A 165 8.85 9.59 -15.24
C THR A 165 10.02 9.18 -14.36
N GLY A 166 10.63 8.01 -14.62
CA GLY A 166 11.70 7.47 -13.80
C GLY A 166 11.22 6.98 -12.42
N VAL A 167 9.91 6.67 -12.26
CA VAL A 167 9.38 6.04 -11.04
C VAL A 167 9.98 4.66 -10.81
N THR A 168 10.00 4.22 -9.57
CA THR A 168 10.68 2.98 -9.16
C THR A 168 9.73 1.80 -8.94
N SER A 169 8.43 2.05 -8.93
CA SER A 169 7.34 1.06 -8.96
C SER A 169 6.11 1.68 -9.60
N LEU A 170 5.26 0.85 -10.20
CA LEU A 170 4.07 1.27 -10.92
C LEU A 170 2.84 0.51 -10.45
N ALA A 171 1.86 1.24 -9.91
CA ALA A 171 0.53 0.72 -9.64
C ALA A 171 -0.28 0.67 -10.95
N VAL A 172 -0.87 -0.49 -11.23
CA VAL A 172 -1.58 -0.77 -12.46
C VAL A 172 -3.05 -1.11 -12.20
N ALA A 173 -3.94 -0.56 -13.02
CA ALA A 173 -5.35 -0.88 -13.00
C ALA A 173 -5.64 -2.07 -13.91
N ILE A 174 -6.18 -3.15 -13.32
CA ILE A 174 -6.54 -4.40 -14.00
C ILE A 174 -7.95 -4.88 -13.60
N GLY A 175 -8.82 -3.97 -13.13
CA GLY A 175 -10.18 -4.28 -12.68
C GLY A 175 -10.32 -4.48 -11.18
N THR A 176 -9.31 -4.12 -10.37
CA THR A 176 -9.44 -4.02 -8.91
C THR A 176 -10.14 -2.74 -8.50
N ALA A 177 -10.71 -2.72 -7.29
CA ALA A 177 -11.39 -1.56 -6.74
C ALA A 177 -11.11 -1.38 -5.25
N HIS A 178 -11.05 -0.12 -4.80
CA HIS A 178 -10.91 0.21 -3.39
C HIS A 178 -12.23 0.02 -2.63
N GLY A 179 -12.14 -0.41 -1.37
CA GLY A 179 -13.30 -0.63 -0.53
C GLY A 179 -13.81 -2.08 -0.54
N PHE A 180 -15.10 -2.26 -0.20
CA PHE A 180 -15.74 -3.56 -0.31
C PHE A 180 -16.26 -3.80 -1.71
N TYR A 181 -15.97 -4.95 -2.29
CA TYR A 181 -16.52 -5.34 -3.57
C TYR A 181 -18.03 -5.60 -3.48
N VAL A 182 -18.75 -5.18 -4.51
CA VAL A 182 -20.14 -5.55 -4.75
C VAL A 182 -20.15 -6.62 -5.86
N GLY A 183 -20.25 -7.88 -5.45
CA GLY A 183 -20.10 -9.03 -6.35
C GLY A 183 -18.65 -9.53 -6.47
N THR A 184 -18.43 -10.47 -7.37
CA THR A 184 -17.09 -11.05 -7.61
C THR A 184 -16.31 -10.15 -8.55
N PRO A 185 -15.12 -9.67 -8.18
CA PRO A 185 -14.27 -8.88 -9.06
C PRO A 185 -13.82 -9.71 -10.27
N VAL A 186 -13.68 -9.06 -11.41
CA VAL A 186 -13.15 -9.67 -12.64
C VAL A 186 -11.85 -8.96 -12.99
N LEU A 187 -10.73 -9.66 -12.82
CA LEU A 187 -9.41 -9.12 -13.08
C LEU A 187 -8.94 -9.43 -14.51
N ASP A 188 -8.41 -8.44 -15.20
CA ASP A 188 -7.75 -8.59 -16.50
C ASP A 188 -6.29 -9.04 -16.30
N LYS A 189 -6.13 -10.32 -15.98
CA LYS A 189 -4.83 -10.93 -15.68
C LYS A 189 -3.93 -11.07 -16.91
N GLU A 190 -4.52 -11.19 -18.10
CA GLU A 190 -3.75 -11.19 -19.35
C GLU A 190 -3.12 -9.81 -19.57
N ARG A 191 -3.87 -8.76 -19.36
CA ARG A 191 -3.37 -7.38 -19.35
C ARG A 191 -2.20 -7.17 -18.40
N LEU A 192 -2.26 -7.76 -17.21
CA LEU A 192 -1.16 -7.72 -16.25
C LEU A 192 0.11 -8.37 -16.82
N SER A 193 -0.03 -9.51 -17.50
CA SER A 193 1.09 -10.19 -18.15
C SER A 193 1.68 -9.34 -19.28
N GLU A 194 0.83 -8.73 -20.12
CA GLU A 194 1.27 -7.83 -21.19
C GLU A 194 2.04 -6.61 -20.65
N ILE A 195 1.56 -6.03 -19.53
CA ILE A 195 2.27 -4.93 -18.87
C ILE A 195 3.63 -5.41 -18.34
N ARG A 196 3.68 -6.59 -17.72
CA ARG A 196 4.94 -7.14 -17.18
C ARG A 196 5.99 -7.38 -18.26
N GLU A 197 5.58 -7.75 -19.48
CA GLU A 197 6.49 -7.96 -20.61
C GLU A 197 7.19 -6.67 -21.07
N VAL A 198 6.61 -5.51 -20.84
CA VAL A 198 7.11 -4.21 -21.33
C VAL A 198 7.58 -3.26 -20.23
N VAL A 199 7.33 -3.59 -18.95
CA VAL A 199 7.70 -2.79 -17.78
C VAL A 199 8.66 -3.59 -16.89
N ASP A 200 9.89 -3.10 -16.72
CA ASP A 200 10.95 -3.79 -15.96
C ASP A 200 10.92 -3.53 -14.46
N ILE A 201 10.28 -2.44 -14.00
CA ILE A 201 10.20 -2.08 -12.58
C ILE A 201 9.12 -2.91 -11.86
N PRO A 202 9.18 -3.00 -10.51
CA PRO A 202 8.15 -3.65 -9.70
C PRO A 202 6.74 -3.12 -9.98
N LEU A 203 5.79 -4.04 -10.21
CA LEU A 203 4.37 -3.72 -10.36
C LEU A 203 3.64 -3.82 -9.02
N VAL A 204 2.61 -2.99 -8.85
CA VAL A 204 1.85 -2.86 -7.61
C VAL A 204 0.36 -3.09 -7.88
N LEU A 205 -0.29 -3.86 -6.99
CA LEU A 205 -1.72 -4.12 -7.01
C LEU A 205 -2.40 -3.33 -5.89
N HIS A 206 -3.24 -2.37 -6.26
CA HIS A 206 -4.13 -1.66 -5.36
C HIS A 206 -5.49 -2.35 -5.27
N GLY A 207 -6.26 -2.06 -4.19
CA GLY A 207 -7.62 -2.58 -4.04
C GLY A 207 -7.70 -4.09 -3.84
N ALA A 208 -6.74 -4.71 -3.17
CA ALA A 208 -6.72 -6.16 -2.97
C ALA A 208 -7.66 -6.64 -1.86
N SER A 209 -8.15 -5.76 -0.97
CA SER A 209 -9.08 -6.13 0.10
C SER A 209 -10.35 -6.78 -0.47
N GLY A 210 -10.59 -8.06 -0.15
CA GLY A 210 -11.76 -8.82 -0.64
C GLY A 210 -11.53 -9.59 -1.94
N LEU A 211 -10.32 -9.59 -2.50
CA LEU A 211 -9.93 -10.55 -3.52
C LEU A 211 -9.77 -11.95 -2.91
N SER A 212 -9.92 -12.98 -3.72
CA SER A 212 -9.57 -14.34 -3.30
C SER A 212 -8.05 -14.50 -3.23
N ASP A 213 -7.58 -15.39 -2.36
CA ASP A 213 -6.16 -15.72 -2.25
C ASP A 213 -5.61 -16.21 -3.60
N GLU A 214 -6.41 -16.98 -4.34
CA GLU A 214 -6.07 -17.47 -5.69
C GLU A 214 -5.84 -16.32 -6.68
N ASP A 215 -6.67 -15.28 -6.64
CA ASP A 215 -6.53 -14.11 -7.52
C ASP A 215 -5.27 -13.31 -7.19
N VAL A 216 -5.01 -13.07 -5.89
CA VAL A 216 -3.79 -12.39 -5.44
C VAL A 216 -2.55 -13.18 -5.83
N MET A 217 -2.53 -14.49 -5.58
CA MET A 217 -1.43 -15.39 -5.94
C MET A 217 -1.16 -15.42 -7.44
N ASP A 218 -2.21 -15.43 -8.27
CA ASP A 218 -2.07 -15.39 -9.72
C ASP A 218 -1.49 -14.05 -10.19
N CYS A 219 -1.93 -12.92 -9.60
CA CYS A 219 -1.34 -11.61 -9.87
C CYS A 219 0.15 -11.56 -9.48
N VAL A 220 0.53 -12.14 -8.34
CA VAL A 220 1.94 -12.22 -7.91
C VAL A 220 2.77 -13.03 -8.91
N LYS A 221 2.29 -14.20 -9.33
CA LYS A 221 2.96 -15.02 -10.36
C LYS A 221 3.15 -14.29 -11.68
N ARG A 222 2.27 -13.32 -11.99
CA ARG A 222 2.33 -12.48 -13.20
C ARG A 222 3.15 -11.20 -13.02
N GLY A 223 3.79 -11.01 -11.86
CA GLY A 223 4.78 -9.96 -11.64
C GLY A 223 4.39 -8.84 -10.69
N ILE A 224 3.28 -8.96 -9.96
CA ILE A 224 2.99 -8.06 -8.85
C ILE A 224 3.99 -8.30 -7.72
N CYS A 225 4.59 -7.21 -7.21
CA CYS A 225 5.62 -7.22 -6.18
C CYS A 225 5.21 -6.51 -4.89
N LYS A 226 4.09 -5.77 -4.91
CA LYS A 226 3.49 -5.09 -3.76
C LYS A 226 1.98 -5.22 -3.85
N VAL A 227 1.33 -5.51 -2.74
CA VAL A 227 -0.13 -5.64 -2.66
C VAL A 227 -0.65 -4.78 -1.52
N ASN A 228 -1.63 -3.91 -1.83
CA ASN A 228 -2.20 -2.97 -0.86
C ASN A 228 -3.45 -3.53 -0.18
N PHE A 229 -3.46 -3.49 1.15
CA PHE A 229 -4.58 -3.88 2.01
C PHE A 229 -4.96 -2.73 2.96
N ALA A 230 -6.23 -2.35 3.00
CA ALA A 230 -6.75 -1.29 3.87
C ALA A 230 -8.08 -1.67 4.53
N THR A 231 -9.09 -1.95 3.72
CA THR A 231 -10.50 -2.10 4.15
C THR A 231 -10.69 -3.24 5.14
N GLU A 232 -10.06 -4.37 4.93
CA GLU A 232 -10.15 -5.53 5.83
C GLU A 232 -9.61 -5.22 7.21
N LEU A 233 -8.47 -4.53 7.29
CA LEU A 233 -7.84 -4.16 8.56
C LEU A 233 -8.72 -3.19 9.35
N ARG A 234 -9.26 -2.17 8.65
CA ARG A 234 -10.21 -1.21 9.24
C ARG A 234 -11.47 -1.94 9.77
N ALA A 235 -12.00 -2.89 8.99
CA ALA A 235 -13.17 -3.67 9.37
C ALA A 235 -12.89 -4.56 10.58
N ALA A 236 -11.78 -5.30 10.59
CA ALA A 236 -11.37 -6.16 11.68
C ALA A 236 -11.19 -5.37 12.98
N TYR A 237 -10.45 -4.25 12.93
CA TYR A 237 -10.26 -3.36 14.07
C TYR A 237 -11.59 -2.86 14.63
N SER A 238 -12.43 -2.28 13.75
CA SER A 238 -13.71 -1.70 14.15
C SER A 238 -14.67 -2.75 14.75
N LYS A 239 -14.66 -3.98 14.22
CA LYS A 239 -15.44 -5.09 14.74
C LYS A 239 -15.00 -5.45 16.15
N ALA A 240 -13.71 -5.69 16.37
CA ALA A 240 -13.17 -6.07 17.66
C ALA A 240 -13.42 -5.00 18.73
N VAL A 241 -13.28 -3.71 18.37
CA VAL A 241 -13.61 -2.60 19.28
C VAL A 241 -15.08 -2.62 19.67
N ARG A 242 -16.01 -2.77 18.70
CA ARG A 242 -17.45 -2.82 18.99
C ARG A 242 -17.81 -3.99 19.91
N GLU A 243 -17.32 -5.20 19.61
CA GLU A 243 -17.56 -6.40 20.43
C GLU A 243 -17.03 -6.23 21.86
N THR A 244 -15.86 -5.60 22.03
CA THR A 244 -15.30 -5.33 23.35
C THR A 244 -16.12 -4.32 24.14
N LEU A 245 -16.71 -3.33 23.47
CA LEU A 245 -17.53 -2.27 24.07
C LEU A 245 -19.00 -2.71 24.31
N GLU A 246 -19.41 -3.92 23.96
CA GLU A 246 -20.71 -4.48 24.36
C GLU A 246 -20.81 -4.64 25.88
N ASP A 247 -19.68 -4.84 26.58
CA ASP A 247 -19.62 -4.73 28.03
C ASP A 247 -19.48 -3.24 28.44
N GLU A 248 -20.57 -2.66 28.89
CA GLU A 248 -20.62 -1.26 29.34
C GLU A 248 -19.63 -0.89 30.48
N LYS A 249 -19.05 -1.90 31.15
CA LYS A 249 -18.02 -1.68 32.17
C LYS A 249 -16.65 -1.43 31.55
N VAL A 250 -16.46 -1.73 30.27
CA VAL A 250 -15.21 -1.47 29.55
C VAL A 250 -15.17 -0.02 29.10
N PHE A 251 -14.37 0.78 29.78
CA PHE A 251 -14.14 2.20 29.48
C PHE A 251 -12.65 2.56 29.28
N ASP A 252 -11.73 1.63 29.59
CA ASP A 252 -10.29 1.85 29.37
C ASP A 252 -9.93 1.64 27.90
N PRO A 253 -9.44 2.68 27.19
CA PRO A 253 -9.01 2.58 25.80
C PRO A 253 -8.04 1.44 25.52
N LYS A 254 -7.18 1.11 26.48
CA LYS A 254 -6.22 0.01 26.33
C LYS A 254 -6.90 -1.36 26.20
N ALA A 255 -8.10 -1.53 26.75
CA ALA A 255 -8.82 -2.81 26.68
C ALA A 255 -9.28 -3.07 25.23
N TYR A 256 -10.07 -2.13 24.66
CA TYR A 256 -10.54 -2.27 23.28
C TYR A 256 -9.44 -2.04 22.23
N GLY A 257 -8.40 -1.26 22.54
CA GLY A 257 -7.23 -1.15 21.69
C GLY A 257 -6.46 -2.46 21.55
N LYS A 258 -6.29 -3.24 22.65
CA LYS A 258 -5.68 -4.57 22.60
C LYS A 258 -6.49 -5.56 21.77
N ALA A 259 -7.82 -5.52 21.86
CA ALA A 259 -8.69 -6.34 21.03
C ALA A 259 -8.54 -6.01 19.55
N GLY A 260 -8.45 -4.70 19.22
CA GLY A 260 -8.17 -4.23 17.88
C GLY A 260 -6.83 -4.68 17.35
N ILE A 261 -5.74 -4.62 18.14
CA ILE A 261 -4.42 -5.15 17.78
C ILE A 261 -4.50 -6.61 17.40
N ALA A 262 -5.12 -7.44 18.25
CA ALA A 262 -5.22 -8.89 18.00
C ALA A 262 -5.98 -9.20 16.71
N ALA A 263 -7.10 -8.49 16.46
CA ALA A 263 -7.90 -8.69 15.25
C ALA A 263 -7.16 -8.29 13.96
N VAL A 264 -6.44 -7.17 13.98
CA VAL A 264 -5.66 -6.70 12.82
C VAL A 264 -4.47 -7.63 12.57
N SER A 265 -3.74 -8.05 13.61
CA SER A 265 -2.62 -8.98 13.48
C SER A 265 -3.07 -10.29 12.83
N TYR A 266 -4.20 -10.87 13.27
CA TYR A 266 -4.75 -12.08 12.68
C TYR A 266 -5.14 -11.91 11.20
N THR A 267 -5.77 -10.79 10.84
CA THR A 267 -6.15 -10.49 9.47
C THR A 267 -4.93 -10.34 8.57
N HIS A 268 -3.88 -9.68 9.06
CA HIS A 268 -2.61 -9.52 8.35
C HIS A 268 -1.91 -10.88 8.14
N LEU A 269 -1.87 -11.75 9.16
CA LEU A 269 -1.28 -13.09 9.06
C LEU A 269 -1.94 -13.90 7.93
N ARG A 270 -3.27 -13.87 7.82
CA ARG A 270 -3.98 -14.55 6.74
C ARG A 270 -3.63 -14.01 5.35
N ALA A 271 -3.45 -12.71 5.20
CA ALA A 271 -3.04 -12.11 3.92
C ALA A 271 -1.64 -12.56 3.46
N HIS A 272 -0.76 -12.95 4.40
CA HIS A 272 0.58 -13.47 4.12
C HIS A 272 0.68 -15.00 4.01
N GLU A 273 -0.31 -15.76 4.51
CA GLU A 273 -0.31 -17.23 4.40
C GLU A 273 -0.35 -17.72 2.95
N THR A 274 -0.72 -16.85 2.01
CA THR A 274 -0.66 -17.12 0.57
C THR A 274 0.77 -17.16 0.01
N ASP A 275 1.78 -16.70 0.78
CA ASP A 275 3.16 -16.48 0.30
C ASP A 275 4.17 -17.53 0.81
N SER A 276 3.74 -18.52 1.59
CA SER A 276 4.67 -19.48 2.21
C SER A 276 4.74 -20.82 1.50
N TYR A 277 5.00 -20.83 0.19
CA TYR A 277 5.49 -22.06 -0.46
C TYR A 277 6.38 -21.75 -1.67
#